data_e8c5a0ee60b0757e9b1826bf0375d956
#
_entry.id   e8c5a0ee60b0757e9b1826bf0375d956
#
_cell.length_a   1.000
_cell.length_b   1.000
_cell.length_c   1.000
_cell.angle_alpha   90.00
_cell.angle_beta   90.00
_cell.angle_gamma   90.00
#
_symmetry.space_group_name_H-M   'P 1'
#
loop_
_entity.id
_entity.type
_entity.pdbx_description
1 polymer ?
#
loop_
_entity_poly.entity_id
_entity_poly.type
_entity_poly.pdbx_seq_one_letter_code
_entity_poly.pdbx_strand_id
1 'polypeptide(L)'
;LSDGQMISGSHLLVAAGRKANVERLDCDAAGIVLERGAIKTDTRMLTTNNHVYAIGDVAGGPQFTHAAAYQAGIVIKRALFQLPAKADHEQMPWVTYTDPELAHIGLTEAMARERHGGELRILRWPFAENDRAIATGKLDGLVKAITTPKGRILGCSILGQNAGELILPWCLAIQNKLKIGAMAQVTAPYPTLSEASKRAAGSYYTDSLFSPRTRGIVRFLQRWLP
;
A
#
# COMPACT_ATOMS: atom_id res chain seq x y z
N LEU A 1 -18.76 -26.06 -10.91
CA LEU A 1 -17.52 -25.42 -11.31
C LEU A 1 -17.29 -25.59 -12.81
N SER A 2 -16.41 -24.79 -13.39
CA SER A 2 -16.10 -24.84 -14.83
C SER A 2 -15.50 -26.19 -15.30
N ASP A 3 -14.97 -26.98 -14.37
CA ASP A 3 -14.42 -28.31 -14.58
C ASP A 3 -15.45 -29.45 -14.43
N GLY A 4 -16.74 -29.09 -14.23
CA GLY A 4 -17.83 -30.05 -14.00
C GLY A 4 -17.95 -30.57 -12.56
N GLN A 5 -17.07 -30.14 -11.65
CA GLN A 5 -17.18 -30.47 -10.21
C GLN A 5 -18.42 -29.85 -9.60
N MET A 6 -19.15 -30.65 -8.80
CA MET A 6 -20.30 -30.21 -8.02
C MET A 6 -19.88 -30.04 -6.54
N ILE A 7 -20.09 -28.84 -6.00
CA ILE A 7 -19.88 -28.57 -4.58
C ILE A 7 -21.25 -28.55 -3.90
N SER A 8 -21.43 -29.37 -2.85
CA SER A 8 -22.64 -29.39 -2.03
C SER A 8 -22.40 -28.66 -0.72
N GLY A 9 -23.37 -27.85 -0.29
CA GLY A 9 -23.31 -27.10 0.95
C GLY A 9 -24.69 -26.72 1.44
N SER A 10 -24.83 -26.32 2.69
CA SER A 10 -26.08 -25.89 3.31
C SER A 10 -26.43 -24.42 2.98
N HIS A 11 -25.43 -23.59 2.75
CA HIS A 11 -25.59 -22.16 2.48
C HIS A 11 -24.60 -21.70 1.39
N LEU A 12 -25.00 -20.69 0.61
CA LEU A 12 -24.16 -20.03 -0.38
C LEU A 12 -23.95 -18.56 0.00
N LEU A 13 -22.68 -18.16 0.20
CA LEU A 13 -22.31 -16.75 0.34
C LEU A 13 -21.78 -16.23 -1.01
N VAL A 14 -22.47 -15.22 -1.57
CA VAL A 14 -22.01 -14.49 -2.77
C VAL A 14 -21.36 -13.18 -2.34
N ALA A 15 -20.03 -13.13 -2.37
CA ALA A 15 -19.21 -11.98 -1.99
C ALA A 15 -18.26 -11.58 -3.14
N ALA A 16 -18.77 -11.56 -4.38
CA ALA A 16 -17.99 -11.46 -5.62
C ALA A 16 -17.76 -10.02 -6.10
N GLY A 17 -17.98 -9.00 -5.27
CA GLY A 17 -17.75 -7.61 -5.61
C GLY A 17 -18.87 -6.66 -5.17
N ARG A 18 -18.78 -5.41 -5.64
CA ARG A 18 -19.69 -4.32 -5.33
C ARG A 18 -20.08 -3.58 -6.60
N LYS A 19 -21.29 -3.02 -6.60
CA LYS A 19 -21.81 -2.13 -7.62
C LYS A 19 -22.17 -0.80 -6.96
N ALA A 20 -21.85 0.32 -7.61
CA ALA A 20 -22.28 1.63 -7.15
C ALA A 20 -23.80 1.77 -7.25
N ASN A 21 -24.45 2.33 -6.23
CA ASN A 21 -25.88 2.58 -6.21
C ASN A 21 -26.15 3.96 -6.84
N VAL A 22 -26.43 3.99 -8.12
CA VAL A 22 -26.69 5.22 -8.89
C VAL A 22 -28.10 5.30 -9.44
N GLU A 23 -28.89 4.21 -9.37
CA GLU A 23 -30.17 4.05 -10.05
C GLU A 23 -31.25 5.04 -9.59
N ARG A 24 -31.11 5.61 -8.38
CA ARG A 24 -32.08 6.53 -7.79
C ARG A 24 -31.61 7.98 -7.74
N LEU A 25 -30.49 8.30 -8.41
CA LEU A 25 -29.87 9.63 -8.35
C LEU A 25 -30.28 10.53 -9.52
N ASP A 26 -31.03 10.00 -10.50
CA ASP A 26 -31.47 10.72 -11.70
C ASP A 26 -30.27 11.50 -12.35
N CYS A 27 -29.18 10.80 -12.55
CA CYS A 27 -27.93 11.39 -13.00
C CYS A 27 -28.06 12.13 -14.34
N ASP A 28 -28.90 11.62 -15.26
CA ASP A 28 -29.11 12.22 -16.58
C ASP A 28 -29.80 13.59 -16.46
N ALA A 29 -30.81 13.73 -15.61
CA ALA A 29 -31.48 15.01 -15.34
C ALA A 29 -30.53 16.04 -14.71
N ALA A 30 -29.52 15.57 -13.95
CA ALA A 30 -28.50 16.41 -13.35
C ALA A 30 -27.31 16.69 -14.28
N GLY A 31 -27.28 16.17 -15.52
CA GLY A 31 -26.15 16.29 -16.44
C GLY A 31 -24.90 15.54 -15.98
N ILE A 32 -25.07 14.48 -15.19
CA ILE A 32 -23.98 13.66 -14.64
C ILE A 32 -23.80 12.40 -15.48
N VAL A 33 -22.62 12.21 -16.03
CA VAL A 33 -22.29 11.03 -16.85
C VAL A 33 -21.85 9.88 -15.94
N LEU A 34 -22.38 8.70 -16.22
CA LEU A 34 -21.92 7.43 -15.63
C LEU A 34 -20.87 6.79 -16.52
N GLU A 35 -19.82 6.25 -15.88
CA GLU A 35 -18.76 5.49 -16.54
C GLU A 35 -18.57 4.16 -15.80
N ARG A 36 -18.71 3.03 -16.51
CA ARG A 36 -18.62 1.67 -15.93
C ARG A 36 -19.54 1.46 -14.72
N GLY A 37 -20.73 2.09 -14.73
CA GLY A 37 -21.74 1.94 -13.67
C GLY A 37 -21.49 2.79 -12.42
N ALA A 38 -20.54 3.73 -12.44
CA ALA A 38 -20.27 4.69 -11.38
C ALA A 38 -20.33 6.13 -11.91
N ILE A 39 -20.42 7.12 -11.05
CA ILE A 39 -20.39 8.53 -11.44
C ILE A 39 -18.96 8.88 -11.91
N LYS A 40 -18.86 9.39 -13.13
CA LYS A 40 -17.58 9.87 -13.68
C LYS A 40 -17.12 11.12 -12.93
N THR A 41 -15.90 11.05 -12.38
CA THR A 41 -15.24 12.20 -11.73
C THR A 41 -13.84 12.43 -12.29
N ASP A 42 -13.38 13.67 -12.18
CA ASP A 42 -11.96 13.99 -12.37
C ASP A 42 -11.15 13.80 -11.07
N THR A 43 -9.84 14.08 -11.12
CA THR A 43 -8.98 13.99 -9.93
C THR A 43 -9.33 14.98 -8.82
N ARG A 44 -10.21 15.92 -9.07
CA ARG A 44 -10.75 16.89 -8.10
C ARG A 44 -12.04 16.39 -7.46
N MET A 45 -12.48 15.19 -7.79
CA MET A 45 -13.76 14.59 -7.42
C MET A 45 -14.97 15.35 -8.00
N LEU A 46 -14.76 16.19 -9.03
CA LEU A 46 -15.82 16.93 -9.69
C LEU A 46 -16.44 16.05 -10.78
N THR A 47 -17.77 16.02 -10.85
CA THR A 47 -18.52 15.30 -11.89
C THR A 47 -18.51 16.08 -13.22
N THR A 48 -19.23 15.59 -14.22
CA THR A 48 -19.47 16.34 -15.47
C THR A 48 -20.35 17.58 -15.26
N ASN A 49 -21.13 17.62 -14.17
CA ASN A 49 -21.81 18.82 -13.70
C ASN A 49 -20.87 19.60 -12.76
N ASN A 50 -20.49 20.81 -13.14
CA ASN A 50 -19.54 21.65 -12.40
C ASN A 50 -19.98 22.09 -11.00
N HIS A 51 -21.22 21.80 -10.60
CA HIS A 51 -21.76 22.12 -9.28
C HIS A 51 -21.87 20.87 -8.39
N VAL A 52 -21.51 19.68 -8.89
CA VAL A 52 -21.70 18.42 -8.20
C VAL A 52 -20.38 17.67 -8.04
N TYR A 53 -20.05 17.28 -6.83
CA TYR A 53 -18.97 16.36 -6.50
C TYR A 53 -19.53 14.97 -6.20
N ALA A 54 -18.75 13.93 -6.52
CA ALA A 54 -19.05 12.56 -6.10
C ALA A 54 -17.82 11.95 -5.41
N ILE A 55 -18.04 11.29 -4.28
CA ILE A 55 -17.00 10.66 -3.45
C ILE A 55 -17.43 9.27 -2.99
N GLY A 56 -16.46 8.45 -2.60
CA GLY A 56 -16.69 7.08 -2.13
C GLY A 56 -17.08 6.13 -3.26
N ASP A 57 -17.79 5.08 -2.90
CA ASP A 57 -18.09 3.97 -3.81
C ASP A 57 -18.87 4.40 -5.06
N VAL A 58 -19.68 5.44 -4.96
CA VAL A 58 -20.48 5.98 -6.07
C VAL A 58 -19.62 6.62 -7.16
N ALA A 59 -18.44 7.13 -6.81
CA ALA A 59 -17.48 7.73 -7.74
C ALA A 59 -16.58 6.69 -8.45
N GLY A 60 -16.75 5.41 -8.15
CA GLY A 60 -15.86 4.37 -8.66
C GLY A 60 -14.46 4.40 -8.02
N GLY A 61 -13.52 3.63 -8.57
CA GLY A 61 -12.17 3.53 -8.03
C GLY A 61 -12.10 2.69 -6.73
N PRO A 62 -11.22 3.02 -5.79
CA PRO A 62 -11.06 2.25 -4.56
C PRO A 62 -12.30 2.33 -3.66
N GLN A 63 -12.99 1.20 -3.48
CA GLN A 63 -14.22 1.10 -2.69
C GLN A 63 -13.90 0.80 -1.22
N PHE A 64 -13.28 1.77 -0.53
CA PHE A 64 -12.90 1.69 0.88
C PHE A 64 -13.42 2.91 1.65
N THR A 65 -13.79 2.72 2.92
CA THR A 65 -14.24 3.81 3.80
C THR A 65 -13.18 4.91 3.92
N HIS A 66 -11.91 4.54 4.06
CA HIS A 66 -10.82 5.52 4.14
C HIS A 66 -10.57 6.25 2.81
N ALA A 67 -10.87 5.63 1.65
CA ALA A 67 -10.84 6.30 0.36
C ALA A 67 -11.93 7.39 0.27
N ALA A 68 -13.14 7.09 0.73
CA ALA A 68 -14.22 8.06 0.78
C ALA A 68 -13.87 9.24 1.71
N ALA A 69 -13.31 8.98 2.89
CA ALA A 69 -12.86 10.03 3.81
C ALA A 69 -11.73 10.91 3.22
N TYR A 70 -10.76 10.29 2.53
CA TYR A 70 -9.70 11.01 1.81
C TYR A 70 -10.27 11.92 0.71
N GLN A 71 -11.20 11.40 -0.11
CA GLN A 71 -11.87 12.14 -1.17
C GLN A 71 -12.72 13.29 -0.61
N ALA A 72 -13.41 13.08 0.54
CA ALA A 72 -14.15 14.15 1.24
C ALA A 72 -13.21 15.30 1.61
N GLY A 73 -12.01 15.00 2.11
CA GLY A 73 -10.98 16.01 2.39
C GLY A 73 -10.56 16.82 1.14
N ILE A 74 -10.52 16.19 -0.03
CA ILE A 74 -10.27 16.90 -1.30
C ILE A 74 -11.42 17.87 -1.62
N VAL A 75 -12.66 17.39 -1.52
CA VAL A 75 -13.85 18.22 -1.81
C VAL A 75 -13.92 19.41 -0.86
N ILE A 76 -13.76 19.20 0.45
CA ILE A 76 -13.78 20.27 1.46
C ILE A 76 -12.73 21.35 1.15
N LYS A 77 -11.49 20.95 0.88
CA LYS A 77 -10.42 21.90 0.52
C LYS A 77 -10.77 22.74 -0.69
N ARG A 78 -11.39 22.14 -1.70
CA ARG A 78 -11.73 22.82 -2.95
C ARG A 78 -13.01 23.64 -2.86
N ALA A 79 -14.08 23.04 -2.34
CA ALA A 79 -15.39 23.66 -2.36
C ALA A 79 -15.53 24.78 -1.33
N LEU A 80 -14.97 24.62 -0.13
CA LEU A 80 -15.08 25.60 0.95
C LEU A 80 -13.89 26.56 1.01
N PHE A 81 -12.68 26.05 0.86
CA PHE A 81 -11.47 26.86 1.03
C PHE A 81 -10.80 27.29 -0.27
N GLN A 82 -11.31 26.84 -1.42
CA GLN A 82 -10.74 27.10 -2.76
C GLN A 82 -9.25 26.75 -2.89
N LEU A 83 -8.77 25.83 -2.07
CA LEU A 83 -7.38 25.37 -2.08
C LEU A 83 -7.18 24.33 -3.20
N PRO A 84 -6.02 24.32 -3.87
CA PRO A 84 -5.70 23.29 -4.84
C PRO A 84 -5.55 21.94 -4.15
N ALA A 85 -6.37 20.96 -4.55
CA ALA A 85 -6.29 19.59 -4.08
C ALA A 85 -6.69 18.62 -5.20
N LYS A 86 -5.99 17.48 -5.28
CA LYS A 86 -6.25 16.41 -6.25
C LYS A 86 -6.11 15.07 -5.54
N ALA A 87 -6.94 14.12 -5.92
CA ALA A 87 -6.85 12.75 -5.44
C ALA A 87 -5.69 12.03 -6.13
N ASP A 88 -4.89 11.32 -5.33
CA ASP A 88 -3.89 10.35 -5.78
C ASP A 88 -4.31 8.97 -5.23
N HIS A 89 -4.93 8.17 -6.07
CA HIS A 89 -5.41 6.84 -5.69
C HIS A 89 -4.31 5.76 -5.77
N GLU A 90 -3.16 6.06 -6.39
CA GLU A 90 -2.06 5.09 -6.48
C GLU A 90 -1.39 4.85 -5.13
N GLN A 91 -1.48 5.82 -4.22
CA GLN A 91 -0.97 5.71 -2.86
C GLN A 91 -2.05 5.34 -1.84
N MET A 92 -3.19 4.81 -2.31
CA MET A 92 -4.25 4.34 -1.43
C MET A 92 -3.89 2.97 -0.86
N PRO A 93 -3.71 2.85 0.48
CA PRO A 93 -3.49 1.55 1.08
C PRO A 93 -4.77 0.72 1.06
N TRP A 94 -4.60 -0.61 1.08
CA TRP A 94 -5.72 -1.52 1.26
C TRP A 94 -5.32 -2.72 2.12
N VAL A 95 -6.31 -3.32 2.75
CA VAL A 95 -6.16 -4.51 3.59
C VAL A 95 -7.23 -5.52 3.25
N THR A 96 -6.82 -6.79 3.14
CA THR A 96 -7.73 -7.93 3.12
C THR A 96 -7.61 -8.64 4.47
N TYR A 97 -8.70 -8.67 5.22
CA TYR A 97 -8.76 -9.19 6.59
C TYR A 97 -8.97 -10.71 6.63
N THR A 98 -8.10 -11.42 5.91
CA THR A 98 -7.94 -12.87 6.04
C THR A 98 -7.15 -13.20 7.31
N ASP A 99 -6.98 -14.48 7.65
CA ASP A 99 -6.03 -14.93 8.68
C ASP A 99 -5.00 -15.85 8.00
N PRO A 100 -3.76 -15.38 7.79
CA PRO A 100 -3.19 -14.07 8.10
C PRO A 100 -3.73 -12.93 7.18
N GLU A 101 -3.68 -11.68 7.68
CA GLU A 101 -4.05 -10.47 6.94
C GLU A 101 -3.07 -10.15 5.81
N LEU A 102 -3.59 -9.54 4.73
CA LEU A 102 -2.77 -8.99 3.65
C LEU A 102 -2.99 -7.49 3.53
N ALA A 103 -1.97 -6.69 3.78
CA ALA A 103 -1.97 -5.25 3.59
C ALA A 103 -1.02 -4.83 2.46
N HIS A 104 -1.38 -3.75 1.75
CA HIS A 104 -0.57 -3.23 0.64
C HIS A 104 -0.69 -1.71 0.51
N ILE A 105 0.40 -1.10 0.04
CA ILE A 105 0.42 0.30 -0.42
C ILE A 105 1.40 0.47 -1.58
N GLY A 106 1.05 1.35 -2.52
CA GLY A 106 1.90 1.73 -3.67
C GLY A 106 1.89 0.70 -4.79
N LEU A 107 3.01 0.54 -5.48
CA LEU A 107 3.12 -0.35 -6.62
C LEU A 107 3.35 -1.81 -6.20
N THR A 108 2.64 -2.73 -6.82
CA THR A 108 3.00 -4.15 -6.77
C THR A 108 4.31 -4.39 -7.54
N GLU A 109 4.95 -5.54 -7.34
CA GLU A 109 6.19 -5.87 -8.06
C GLU A 109 5.97 -5.88 -9.58
N ALA A 110 4.84 -6.41 -10.04
CA ALA A 110 4.49 -6.44 -11.47
C ALA A 110 4.37 -5.02 -12.04
N MET A 111 3.59 -4.16 -11.37
CA MET A 111 3.44 -2.74 -11.77
C MET A 111 4.76 -1.96 -11.71
N ALA A 112 5.58 -2.23 -10.70
CA ALA A 112 6.87 -1.57 -10.57
C ALA A 112 7.83 -1.97 -11.70
N ARG A 113 7.86 -3.25 -12.07
CA ARG A 113 8.65 -3.75 -13.21
C ARG A 113 8.18 -3.15 -14.54
N GLU A 114 6.87 -3.10 -14.76
CA GLU A 114 6.29 -2.50 -15.96
C GLU A 114 6.63 -1.00 -16.09
N ARG A 115 6.48 -0.23 -14.99
CA ARG A 115 6.67 1.23 -15.02
C ARG A 115 8.12 1.69 -15.00
N HIS A 116 8.98 0.95 -14.33
CA HIS A 116 10.37 1.35 -14.12
C HIS A 116 11.35 0.58 -15.00
N GLY A 117 10.91 -0.52 -15.66
CA GLY A 117 11.63 -1.25 -16.72
C GLY A 117 13.05 -1.70 -16.41
N GLY A 118 13.56 -1.45 -15.23
CA GLY A 118 14.95 -1.56 -14.88
C GLY A 118 15.20 -2.36 -13.60
N GLU A 119 16.36 -2.14 -13.04
CA GLU A 119 16.75 -2.75 -11.79
C GLU A 119 15.85 -2.26 -10.65
N LEU A 120 15.16 -3.19 -10.01
CA LEU A 120 14.43 -2.99 -8.78
C LEU A 120 15.12 -3.75 -7.66
N ARG A 121 15.05 -3.25 -6.45
CA ARG A 121 15.41 -4.01 -5.27
C ARG A 121 14.15 -4.48 -4.57
N ILE A 122 14.02 -5.80 -4.45
CA ILE A 122 12.91 -6.47 -3.77
C ILE A 122 13.42 -6.95 -2.42
N LEU A 123 12.97 -6.28 -1.39
CA LEU A 123 13.39 -6.53 -0.02
C LEU A 123 12.35 -7.40 0.67
N ARG A 124 12.77 -8.47 1.34
CA ARG A 124 11.87 -9.40 2.03
C ARG A 124 12.38 -9.70 3.43
N TRP A 125 11.45 -9.86 4.36
CA TRP A 125 11.75 -10.38 5.69
C TRP A 125 10.60 -11.25 6.17
N PRO A 126 10.82 -12.56 6.40
CA PRO A 126 9.78 -13.45 6.86
C PRO A 126 9.48 -13.24 8.35
N PHE A 127 8.24 -13.44 8.77
CA PHE A 127 7.88 -13.40 10.19
C PHE A 127 8.48 -14.57 10.99
N ALA A 128 8.84 -15.67 10.34
CA ALA A 128 9.59 -16.75 10.96
C ALA A 128 10.96 -16.33 11.55
N GLU A 129 11.50 -15.17 11.11
CA GLU A 129 12.73 -14.58 11.65
C GLU A 129 12.47 -13.37 12.55
N ASN A 130 11.24 -13.25 13.08
CA ASN A 130 10.84 -12.16 13.98
C ASN A 130 10.52 -12.72 15.37
N ASP A 131 11.23 -12.29 16.39
CA ASP A 131 11.13 -12.84 17.75
C ASP A 131 9.73 -12.70 18.35
N ARG A 132 9.00 -11.63 18.03
CA ARG A 132 7.61 -11.48 18.50
C ARG A 132 6.68 -12.47 17.82
N ALA A 133 6.85 -12.73 16.53
CA ALA A 133 6.08 -13.72 15.80
C ALA A 133 6.37 -15.14 16.34
N ILE A 134 7.64 -15.44 16.62
CA ILE A 134 8.06 -16.70 17.25
C ILE A 134 7.40 -16.85 18.61
N ALA A 135 7.46 -15.84 19.47
CA ALA A 135 6.89 -15.87 20.81
C ALA A 135 5.36 -16.03 20.83
N THR A 136 4.67 -15.60 19.76
CA THR A 136 3.21 -15.73 19.63
C THR A 136 2.78 -16.92 18.78
N GLY A 137 3.73 -17.68 18.19
CA GLY A 137 3.45 -18.84 17.32
C GLY A 137 2.80 -18.45 15.97
N LYS A 138 2.94 -17.19 15.53
CA LYS A 138 2.35 -16.66 14.27
C LYS A 138 3.45 -16.38 13.26
N LEU A 139 3.98 -17.43 12.64
CA LEU A 139 5.17 -17.40 11.79
C LEU A 139 4.86 -17.14 10.31
N ASP A 140 3.59 -17.30 9.92
CA ASP A 140 3.19 -17.22 8.52
C ASP A 140 3.25 -15.80 7.98
N GLY A 141 3.89 -15.67 6.82
CA GLY A 141 3.93 -14.42 6.09
C GLY A 141 5.28 -13.71 6.09
N LEU A 142 5.28 -12.51 5.54
CA LEU A 142 6.48 -11.70 5.35
C LEU A 142 6.15 -10.23 5.10
N VAL A 143 7.13 -9.37 5.29
CA VAL A 143 7.17 -8.01 4.74
C VAL A 143 7.91 -8.03 3.42
N LYS A 144 7.32 -7.44 2.36
CA LYS A 144 7.92 -7.27 1.03
C LYS A 144 7.88 -5.82 0.63
N ALA A 145 9.04 -5.17 0.55
CA ALA A 145 9.16 -3.79 0.07
C ALA A 145 9.87 -3.74 -1.29
N ILE A 146 9.46 -2.79 -2.12
CA ILE A 146 9.96 -2.58 -3.48
C ILE A 146 10.59 -1.21 -3.54
N THR A 147 11.83 -1.14 -3.99
CA THR A 147 12.55 0.13 -4.13
C THR A 147 13.27 0.24 -5.46
N THR A 148 13.56 1.47 -5.86
CA THR A 148 14.56 1.73 -6.90
C THR A 148 15.96 1.44 -6.38
N PRO A 149 17.00 1.29 -7.25
CA PRO A 149 18.39 1.14 -6.82
C PRO A 149 18.90 2.31 -5.96
N LYS A 150 18.25 3.49 -6.05
CA LYS A 150 18.57 4.69 -5.26
C LYS A 150 17.78 4.77 -3.93
N GLY A 151 17.06 3.71 -3.57
CA GLY A 151 16.34 3.58 -2.31
C GLY A 151 15.01 4.33 -2.23
N ARG A 152 14.43 4.83 -3.35
CA ARG A 152 13.06 5.34 -3.37
C ARG A 152 12.10 4.17 -3.16
N ILE A 153 11.23 4.27 -2.18
CA ILE A 153 10.21 3.26 -1.91
C ILE A 153 9.10 3.40 -2.95
N LEU A 154 8.75 2.31 -3.63
CA LEU A 154 7.72 2.25 -4.66
C LEU A 154 6.45 1.58 -4.16
N GLY A 155 6.57 0.61 -3.26
CA GLY A 155 5.44 -0.10 -2.69
C GLY A 155 5.87 -1.04 -1.56
N CYS A 156 4.89 -1.46 -0.77
CA CYS A 156 5.08 -2.46 0.29
C CYS A 156 3.84 -3.34 0.40
N SER A 157 4.08 -4.64 0.58
CA SER A 157 3.06 -5.62 0.94
C SER A 157 3.48 -6.31 2.23
N ILE A 158 2.52 -6.54 3.12
CA ILE A 158 2.71 -7.28 4.36
C ILE A 158 1.66 -8.37 4.40
N LEU A 159 2.08 -9.62 4.47
CA LEU A 159 1.24 -10.76 4.77
C LEU A 159 1.58 -11.23 6.18
N GLY A 160 0.63 -11.27 7.10
CA GLY A 160 0.88 -11.70 8.48
C GLY A 160 -0.11 -11.15 9.47
N GLN A 161 0.06 -11.51 10.73
CA GLN A 161 -0.76 -11.01 11.83
C GLN A 161 -0.65 -9.47 11.93
N ASN A 162 -1.78 -8.79 12.07
CA ASN A 162 -1.87 -7.34 12.22
C ASN A 162 -1.24 -6.55 11.03
N ALA A 163 -1.25 -7.12 9.82
CA ALA A 163 -0.68 -6.46 8.65
C ALA A 163 -1.32 -5.10 8.38
N GLY A 164 -2.63 -4.96 8.68
CA GLY A 164 -3.37 -3.71 8.58
C GLY A 164 -2.82 -2.59 9.46
N GLU A 165 -2.36 -2.93 10.67
CA GLU A 165 -1.71 -1.98 11.57
C GLU A 165 -0.24 -1.72 11.18
N LEU A 166 0.45 -2.76 10.73
CA LEU A 166 1.87 -2.69 10.37
C LEU A 166 2.15 -1.91 9.07
N ILE A 167 1.16 -1.72 8.20
CA ILE A 167 1.33 -1.02 6.92
C ILE A 167 1.46 0.51 7.10
N LEU A 168 0.96 1.09 8.19
CA LEU A 168 0.89 2.54 8.38
C LEU A 168 2.25 3.27 8.26
N PRO A 169 3.37 2.78 8.82
CA PRO A 169 4.68 3.40 8.62
C PRO A 169 5.11 3.45 7.13
N TRP A 170 4.74 2.45 6.35
CA TRP A 170 4.99 2.43 4.91
C TRP A 170 4.11 3.43 4.16
N CYS A 171 2.85 3.62 4.59
CA CYS A 171 1.99 4.69 4.07
C CYS A 171 2.63 6.06 4.28
N LEU A 172 3.09 6.33 5.51
CA LEU A 172 3.79 7.57 5.85
C LEU A 172 5.04 7.76 4.98
N ALA A 173 5.86 6.72 4.84
CA ALA A 173 7.09 6.78 4.07
C ALA A 173 6.86 7.04 2.57
N ILE A 174 5.90 6.36 1.95
CA ILE A 174 5.59 6.50 0.53
C ILE A 174 4.95 7.86 0.24
N GLN A 175 3.94 8.25 1.02
CA GLN A 175 3.22 9.52 0.83
C GLN A 175 4.12 10.75 1.03
N ASN A 176 5.11 10.66 1.92
CA ASN A 176 6.11 11.70 2.13
C ASN A 176 7.40 11.51 1.31
N LYS A 177 7.40 10.57 0.35
CA LYS A 177 8.54 10.31 -0.56
C LYS A 177 9.84 10.02 0.16
N LEU A 178 9.77 9.40 1.33
CA LEU A 178 10.96 9.01 2.09
C LEU A 178 11.72 7.89 1.36
N LYS A 179 13.01 7.82 1.60
CA LYS A 179 13.85 6.73 1.13
C LYS A 179 13.86 5.58 2.13
N ILE A 180 14.21 4.40 1.66
CA ILE A 180 14.28 3.17 2.47
C ILE A 180 15.16 3.33 3.73
N GLY A 181 16.15 4.21 3.68
CA GLY A 181 16.99 4.54 4.83
C GLY A 181 16.21 5.03 6.04
N ALA A 182 15.13 5.79 5.84
CA ALA A 182 14.27 6.25 6.93
C ALA A 182 13.63 5.06 7.68
N MET A 183 13.21 4.02 6.95
CA MET A 183 12.66 2.80 7.56
C MET A 183 13.73 1.93 8.21
N ALA A 184 14.93 1.86 7.60
CA ALA A 184 16.05 1.06 8.13
C ALA A 184 16.65 1.63 9.42
N GLN A 185 16.64 2.96 9.57
CA GLN A 185 17.26 3.65 10.70
C GLN A 185 16.32 3.90 11.88
N VAL A 186 15.01 3.65 11.72
CA VAL A 186 14.05 3.85 12.82
C VAL A 186 14.39 2.94 14.01
N THR A 187 14.27 3.47 15.22
CA THR A 187 14.38 2.65 16.43
C THR A 187 13.02 2.00 16.68
N ALA A 188 12.90 0.72 16.35
CA ALA A 188 11.69 -0.05 16.64
C ALA A 188 11.75 -0.61 18.07
N PRO A 189 10.62 -0.58 18.83
CA PRO A 189 10.55 -1.25 20.12
C PRO A 189 10.75 -2.77 19.97
N TYR A 190 11.41 -3.38 20.93
CA TYR A 190 11.67 -4.83 20.97
C TYR A 190 11.00 -5.49 22.18
N PRO A 191 10.38 -6.70 22.02
CA PRO A 191 10.10 -7.39 20.76
C PRO A 191 8.76 -6.96 20.15
N THR A 192 8.74 -6.63 18.88
CA THR A 192 7.52 -6.25 18.16
C THR A 192 7.48 -6.82 16.72
N LEU A 193 6.27 -6.95 16.15
CA LEU A 193 6.11 -7.34 14.75
C LEU A 193 6.66 -6.26 13.78
N SER A 194 6.68 -4.98 14.18
CA SER A 194 7.20 -3.88 13.36
C SER A 194 8.70 -3.96 13.07
N GLU A 195 9.48 -4.72 13.87
CA GLU A 195 10.89 -5.01 13.56
C GLU A 195 11.05 -5.70 12.20
N ALA A 196 10.09 -6.53 11.75
CA ALA A 196 10.13 -7.14 10.43
C ALA A 196 10.22 -6.08 9.31
N SER A 197 9.51 -4.96 9.45
CA SER A 197 9.59 -3.82 8.52
C SER A 197 10.98 -3.17 8.53
N LYS A 198 11.54 -2.94 9.72
CA LYS A 198 12.92 -2.41 9.87
C LYS A 198 13.96 -3.36 9.28
N ARG A 199 13.85 -4.66 9.53
CA ARG A 199 14.74 -5.71 9.00
C ARG A 199 14.66 -5.79 7.49
N ALA A 200 13.43 -5.81 6.92
CA ALA A 200 13.23 -5.75 5.48
C ALA A 200 13.90 -4.51 4.86
N ALA A 201 13.71 -3.33 5.46
CA ALA A 201 14.36 -2.11 4.99
C ALA A 201 15.89 -2.15 5.13
N GLY A 202 16.40 -2.73 6.21
CA GLY A 202 17.83 -2.88 6.48
C GLY A 202 18.54 -3.78 5.46
N SER A 203 17.84 -4.81 4.93
CA SER A 203 18.41 -5.73 3.93
C SER A 203 18.81 -5.02 2.63
N TYR A 204 18.28 -3.83 2.36
CA TYR A 204 18.71 -2.98 1.24
C TYR A 204 20.23 -2.69 1.28
N TYR A 205 20.83 -2.61 2.46
CA TYR A 205 22.24 -2.26 2.64
C TYR A 205 23.16 -3.48 2.73
N THR A 206 22.64 -4.69 2.84
CA THR A 206 23.42 -5.92 3.09
C THR A 206 24.53 -6.09 2.07
N ASP A 207 24.21 -6.04 0.78
CA ASP A 207 25.20 -6.24 -0.30
C ASP A 207 26.31 -5.20 -0.26
N SER A 208 25.96 -3.94 0.03
CA SER A 208 26.95 -2.85 0.09
C SER A 208 27.81 -2.90 1.33
N LEU A 209 27.23 -3.21 2.49
CA LEU A 209 27.95 -3.31 3.78
C LEU A 209 28.98 -4.44 3.77
N PHE A 210 28.62 -5.57 3.18
CA PHE A 210 29.50 -6.75 3.14
C PHE A 210 30.33 -6.86 1.84
N SER A 211 30.34 -5.80 1.00
CA SER A 211 31.11 -5.77 -0.23
C SER A 211 32.63 -5.78 0.03
N PRO A 212 33.46 -6.31 -0.91
CA PRO A 212 34.88 -6.24 -0.82
C PRO A 212 35.42 -4.81 -0.67
N ARG A 213 34.77 -3.85 -1.33
CA ARG A 213 35.13 -2.42 -1.25
C ARG A 213 34.92 -1.87 0.17
N THR A 214 33.78 -2.14 0.79
CA THR A 214 33.50 -1.69 2.16
C THR A 214 34.48 -2.33 3.15
N ARG A 215 34.73 -3.63 3.03
CA ARG A 215 35.77 -4.33 3.85
C ARG A 215 37.16 -3.70 3.70
N GLY A 216 37.54 -3.31 2.49
CA GLY A 216 38.81 -2.60 2.23
C GLY A 216 38.88 -1.25 2.94
N ILE A 217 37.79 -0.46 2.86
CA ILE A 217 37.69 0.85 3.55
C ILE A 217 37.77 0.65 5.07
N VAL A 218 37.02 -0.29 5.63
CA VAL A 218 37.05 -0.56 7.08
C VAL A 218 38.44 -0.97 7.54
N ARG A 219 39.10 -1.89 6.83
CA ARG A 219 40.52 -2.29 7.15
C ARG A 219 41.48 -1.11 7.07
N PHE A 220 41.28 -0.20 6.12
CA PHE A 220 42.12 1.00 6.02
C PHE A 220 41.90 1.94 7.22
N LEU A 221 40.63 2.21 7.57
CA LEU A 221 40.29 3.08 8.70
C LEU A 221 40.78 2.51 10.05
N GLN A 222 40.67 1.18 10.24
CA GLN A 222 41.15 0.51 11.47
C GLN A 222 42.66 0.62 11.70
N ARG A 223 43.44 0.98 10.67
CA ARG A 223 44.87 1.24 10.87
C ARG A 223 45.16 2.58 11.52
N TRP A 224 44.17 3.50 11.52
CA TRP A 224 44.30 4.88 11.99
C TRP A 224 43.42 5.20 13.19
N LEU A 225 42.52 4.29 13.55
CA LEU A 225 41.69 4.41 14.74
C LEU A 225 42.26 3.51 15.84
N PRO A 226 42.39 4.02 17.10
CA PRO A 226 42.90 3.25 18.23
C PRO A 226 41.97 2.07 18.59
#